data_0ca11c4b6b5063f6c0110392bdcfc57c
#
_entry.id   0ca11c4b6b5063f6c0110392bdcfc57c
#
_cell.length_a   1.000
_cell.length_b   1.000
_cell.length_c   1.000
_cell.angle_alpha   90.00
_cell.angle_beta   90.00
_cell.angle_gamma   90.00
#
_symmetry.space_group_name_H-M   'P 1'
#
loop_
_entity.id
_entity.type
_entity.pdbx_description
1 polymer ?
#
loop_
_entity_poly.entity_id
_entity_poly.type
_entity_poly.pdbx_seq_one_letter_code
_entity_poly.pdbx_strand_id
1 'polypeptide(L)'
;PRLNKALQATSERLTLNKDSNKIGSEEKATLTATIMAKNMSNVAINRMYYDVTVLNDKGEQLYSYPEHYQGSIAPGQAVELTTSKKLNSMLPDDQKLMNLDITKETVKIQVTYIAFDNGEVISPKGLIE
;
A
#
# COMPACT_ATOMS: atom_id res chain seq x y z
N PRO A 1 16.30 7.57 -6.67
CA PRO A 1 15.39 7.21 -7.77
C PRO A 1 14.30 8.25 -7.95
N ARG A 2 13.87 8.42 -9.18
CA ARG A 2 12.86 9.41 -9.52
C ARG A 2 11.52 9.16 -8.84
N LEU A 3 11.17 7.91 -8.61
CA LEU A 3 9.91 7.56 -7.94
C LEU A 3 9.82 8.20 -6.56
N ASN A 4 10.90 8.13 -5.78
CA ASN A 4 10.91 8.71 -4.44
C ASN A 4 10.89 10.23 -4.45
N LYS A 5 11.35 10.85 -5.54
CA LYS A 5 11.33 12.30 -5.68
C LYS A 5 9.97 12.79 -6.17
N ALA A 6 9.25 11.95 -6.90
CA ALA A 6 7.95 12.33 -7.45
C ALA A 6 6.82 12.17 -6.45
N LEU A 7 6.94 11.25 -5.51
CA LEU A 7 5.87 10.94 -4.58
C LEU A 7 6.42 10.70 -3.18
N GLN A 8 5.81 11.34 -2.19
CA GLN A 8 6.10 11.10 -0.78
C GLN A 8 4.90 10.38 -0.16
N ALA A 9 5.13 9.21 0.42
CA ALA A 9 4.09 8.43 1.05
C ALA A 9 4.41 8.25 2.53
N THR A 10 3.42 8.47 3.39
CA THR A 10 3.55 8.27 4.83
C THR A 10 2.45 7.38 5.33
N SER A 11 2.79 6.47 6.25
CA SER A 11 1.82 5.59 6.87
C SER A 11 1.00 6.36 7.90
N GLU A 12 -0.33 6.23 7.81
CA GLU A 12 -1.24 6.87 8.76
C GLU A 12 -1.80 5.86 9.75
N ARG A 13 -2.27 4.70 9.25
CA ARG A 13 -2.96 3.74 10.08
C ARG A 13 -2.92 2.36 9.46
N LEU A 14 -2.83 1.35 10.33
CA LEU A 14 -2.96 -0.05 9.93
C LEU A 14 -3.91 -0.72 10.91
N THR A 15 -4.97 -1.33 10.39
CA THR A 15 -5.95 -2.02 11.22
C THR A 15 -6.22 -3.42 10.67
N LEU A 16 -6.58 -4.33 11.56
CA LEU A 16 -6.98 -5.68 11.20
C LEU A 16 -8.30 -5.96 11.88
N ASN A 17 -9.34 -6.18 11.09
CA ASN A 17 -10.68 -6.49 11.58
C ASN A 17 -11.01 -7.91 11.23
N LYS A 18 -11.24 -8.74 12.25
CA LYS A 18 -11.64 -10.12 12.04
C LYS A 18 -13.15 -10.20 11.84
N ASP A 19 -13.56 -10.99 10.86
CA ASP A 19 -14.98 -11.19 10.60
C ASP A 19 -15.60 -11.97 11.75
N SER A 20 -16.81 -11.59 12.14
CA SER A 20 -17.52 -12.25 13.25
C SER A 20 -18.07 -13.61 12.84
N ASN A 21 -18.23 -13.87 11.54
CA ASN A 21 -18.75 -15.13 11.04
C ASN A 21 -17.61 -16.07 10.69
N LYS A 22 -17.66 -17.24 11.31
CA LYS A 22 -16.68 -18.29 11.06
C LYS A 22 -17.38 -19.51 10.54
N ILE A 23 -16.92 -20.03 9.39
CA ILE A 23 -17.49 -21.22 8.75
C ILE A 23 -16.45 -22.33 8.87
N GLY A 24 -16.73 -23.34 9.70
CA GLY A 24 -15.81 -24.43 9.94
C GLY A 24 -14.52 -23.91 10.59
N SER A 25 -13.37 -24.30 10.04
CA SER A 25 -12.06 -23.86 10.51
C SER A 25 -11.55 -22.60 9.81
N GLU A 26 -12.31 -22.10 8.83
CA GLU A 26 -11.93 -20.92 8.08
C GLU A 26 -12.28 -19.65 8.84
N GLU A 27 -11.28 -18.81 9.04
CA GLU A 27 -11.46 -17.49 9.66
C GLU A 27 -11.04 -16.43 8.65
N LYS A 28 -11.82 -15.38 8.53
CA LYS A 28 -11.54 -14.27 7.61
C LYS A 28 -11.32 -12.98 8.37
N ALA A 29 -10.49 -12.14 7.81
CA ALA A 29 -10.21 -10.82 8.36
C ALA A 29 -9.97 -9.85 7.21
N THR A 30 -10.07 -8.56 7.51
CA THR A 30 -9.77 -7.51 6.55
C THR A 30 -8.63 -6.67 7.11
N LEU A 31 -7.53 -6.61 6.36
CA LEU A 31 -6.42 -5.73 6.66
C LEU A 31 -6.65 -4.41 5.92
N THR A 32 -6.69 -3.31 6.66
CA THR A 32 -6.89 -1.99 6.07
C THR A 32 -5.69 -1.11 6.39
N ALA A 33 -5.10 -0.52 5.35
CA ALA A 33 -3.99 0.40 5.49
C ALA A 33 -4.40 1.76 4.94
N THR A 34 -4.12 2.81 5.69
CA THR A 34 -4.38 4.19 5.29
C THR A 34 -3.05 4.91 5.16
N ILE A 35 -2.80 5.48 4.00
CA ILE A 35 -1.53 6.11 3.66
C ILE A 35 -1.81 7.48 3.07
N MET A 36 -0.96 8.44 3.40
CA MET A 36 -1.01 9.76 2.78
C MET A 36 0.04 9.81 1.67
N ALA A 37 -0.38 10.14 0.45
CA ALA A 37 0.51 10.24 -0.70
C ALA A 37 0.48 11.67 -1.24
N LYS A 38 1.66 12.28 -1.35
CA LYS A 38 1.79 13.65 -1.83
C LYS A 38 2.58 13.68 -3.13
N ASN A 39 2.03 14.38 -4.12
CA ASN A 39 2.69 14.57 -5.40
C ASN A 39 3.76 15.65 -5.26
N MET A 40 5.02 15.23 -5.31
CA MET A 40 6.16 16.13 -5.16
C MET A 40 6.69 16.64 -6.50
N SER A 41 6.07 16.23 -7.59
CA SER A 41 6.45 16.68 -8.94
C SER A 41 5.69 17.95 -9.31
N ASN A 42 6.01 18.50 -10.48
CA ASN A 42 5.31 19.67 -11.00
C ASN A 42 4.31 19.31 -12.11
N VAL A 43 3.97 18.02 -12.22
CA VAL A 43 2.98 17.52 -13.19
C VAL A 43 1.97 16.67 -12.44
N ALA A 44 0.69 16.75 -12.79
CA ALA A 44 -0.33 15.94 -12.13
C ALA A 44 -0.12 14.46 -12.42
N ILE A 45 -0.32 13.65 -11.38
CA ILE A 45 -0.29 12.18 -11.49
C ILE A 45 -1.71 11.73 -11.81
N ASN A 46 -1.87 10.79 -12.76
CA ASN A 46 -3.19 10.24 -13.06
C ASN A 46 -3.34 8.77 -12.72
N ARG A 47 -2.25 8.05 -12.50
CA ARG A 47 -2.29 6.64 -12.12
C ARG A 47 -0.99 6.25 -11.46
N MET A 48 -1.07 5.34 -10.49
CA MET A 48 0.13 4.74 -9.92
C MET A 48 -0.15 3.32 -9.46
N TYR A 49 0.89 2.49 -9.53
CA TYR A 49 0.89 1.15 -8.92
C TYR A 49 1.89 1.14 -7.78
N TYR A 50 1.55 0.41 -6.74
CA TYR A 50 2.40 0.35 -5.56
C TYR A 50 2.20 -0.97 -4.84
N ASP A 51 3.19 -1.34 -4.03
CA ASP A 51 3.09 -2.47 -3.14
C ASP A 51 2.87 -1.96 -1.72
N VAL A 52 1.91 -2.57 -1.04
CA VAL A 52 1.66 -2.32 0.38
C VAL A 52 2.40 -3.40 1.15
N THR A 53 3.34 -3.02 1.99
CA THR A 53 4.18 -3.94 2.72
C THR A 53 4.00 -3.73 4.22
N VAL A 54 3.71 -4.81 4.94
CA VAL A 54 3.60 -4.79 6.40
C VAL A 54 4.92 -5.24 6.99
N LEU A 55 5.47 -4.43 7.90
CA LEU A 55 6.75 -4.67 8.52
C LEU A 55 6.56 -4.82 10.03
N ASN A 56 7.40 -5.66 10.64
CA ASN A 56 7.41 -5.77 12.10
C ASN A 56 8.24 -4.64 12.71
N ASP A 57 8.38 -4.64 14.04
CA ASP A 57 9.10 -3.60 14.76
C ASP A 57 10.60 -3.59 14.46
N LYS A 58 11.12 -4.63 13.84
CA LYS A 58 12.52 -4.73 13.40
C LYS A 58 12.72 -4.36 11.94
N GLY A 59 11.64 -3.98 11.25
CA GLY A 59 11.70 -3.64 9.84
C GLY A 59 11.68 -4.83 8.90
N GLU A 60 11.38 -6.03 9.40
CA GLU A 60 11.30 -7.22 8.57
C GLU A 60 9.94 -7.30 7.90
N GLN A 61 9.93 -7.71 6.62
CA GLN A 61 8.70 -7.85 5.86
C GLN A 61 7.90 -9.05 6.31
N LEU A 62 6.64 -8.82 6.67
CA LEU A 62 5.72 -9.86 7.10
C LEU A 62 4.74 -10.23 6.00
N TYR A 63 4.33 -9.27 5.20
CA TYR A 63 3.29 -9.45 4.22
C TYR A 63 3.37 -8.34 3.19
N SER A 64 3.00 -8.63 1.93
CA SER A 64 3.00 -7.62 0.89
C SER A 64 1.93 -7.95 -0.14
N TYR A 65 1.29 -6.92 -0.68
CA TYR A 65 0.31 -7.10 -1.74
C TYR A 65 0.31 -5.89 -2.67
N PRO A 66 0.00 -6.10 -3.96
CA PRO A 66 -0.04 -5.00 -4.92
C PRO A 66 -1.34 -4.23 -4.84
N GLU A 67 -1.26 -2.94 -5.12
CA GLU A 67 -2.41 -2.07 -5.21
C GLU A 67 -2.22 -1.04 -6.31
N HIS A 68 -3.28 -0.31 -6.65
CA HIS A 68 -3.19 0.76 -7.63
C HIS A 68 -4.13 1.89 -7.24
N TYR A 69 -3.80 3.08 -7.72
CA TYR A 69 -4.64 4.26 -7.59
C TYR A 69 -4.84 4.87 -8.96
N GLN A 70 -6.09 5.21 -9.28
CA GLN A 70 -6.43 5.91 -10.51
C GLN A 70 -7.24 7.15 -10.16
N GLY A 71 -6.71 8.30 -10.52
CA GLY A 71 -7.32 9.59 -10.19
C GLY A 71 -6.26 10.66 -10.27
N SER A 72 -6.67 11.93 -10.28
CA SER A 72 -5.75 13.03 -10.43
C SER A 72 -5.19 13.48 -9.08
N ILE A 73 -3.87 13.58 -9.00
CA ILE A 73 -3.19 14.17 -7.85
C ILE A 73 -2.40 15.37 -8.39
N ALA A 74 -2.88 16.57 -8.10
CA ALA A 74 -2.24 17.80 -8.58
C ALA A 74 -0.87 17.99 -7.94
N PRO A 75 0.04 18.76 -8.58
CA PRO A 75 1.32 19.08 -7.98
C PRO A 75 1.15 19.69 -6.58
N GLY A 76 1.87 19.13 -5.60
CA GLY A 76 1.79 19.56 -4.22
C GLY A 76 0.59 19.05 -3.45
N GLN A 77 -0.36 18.40 -4.10
CA GLN A 77 -1.54 17.87 -3.45
C GLN A 77 -1.22 16.55 -2.74
N ALA A 78 -1.83 16.35 -1.58
CA ALA A 78 -1.77 15.09 -0.86
C ALA A 78 -3.15 14.44 -0.88
N VAL A 79 -3.19 13.12 -1.08
CA VAL A 79 -4.43 12.35 -1.05
C VAL A 79 -4.29 11.20 -0.06
N GLU A 80 -5.40 10.83 0.55
CA GLU A 80 -5.45 9.69 1.43
C GLU A 80 -5.78 8.45 0.62
N LEU A 81 -4.92 7.45 0.72
CA LEU A 81 -5.12 6.16 0.06
C LEU A 81 -5.52 5.14 1.12
N THR A 82 -6.67 4.53 0.95
CA THR A 82 -7.14 3.47 1.83
C THR A 82 -7.19 2.18 1.03
N THR A 83 -6.43 1.18 1.46
CA THR A 83 -6.39 -0.10 0.80
C THR A 83 -6.89 -1.18 1.74
N SER A 84 -7.59 -2.17 1.20
CA SER A 84 -8.11 -3.27 2.00
C SER A 84 -7.75 -4.59 1.33
N LYS A 85 -7.25 -5.51 2.14
CA LYS A 85 -6.92 -6.86 1.69
C LYS A 85 -7.66 -7.86 2.54
N LYS A 86 -8.44 -8.74 1.92
CA LYS A 86 -9.12 -9.80 2.64
C LYS A 86 -8.16 -10.95 2.89
N LEU A 87 -8.10 -11.36 4.15
CA LEU A 87 -7.22 -12.44 4.61
C LEU A 87 -8.05 -13.67 4.94
N ASN A 88 -7.44 -14.84 4.76
CA ASN A 88 -8.08 -16.12 5.01
C ASN A 88 -7.12 -16.99 5.79
N SER A 89 -7.55 -17.50 6.97
CA SER A 89 -6.71 -18.31 7.84
C SER A 89 -6.27 -19.63 7.21
N MET A 90 -6.89 -20.04 6.12
CA MET A 90 -6.47 -21.24 5.39
C MET A 90 -5.19 -21.03 4.58
N LEU A 91 -4.79 -19.78 4.37
CA LEU A 91 -3.55 -19.44 3.67
C LEU A 91 -2.45 -19.17 4.70
N PRO A 92 -1.28 -19.84 4.63
CA PRO A 92 -0.26 -19.74 5.68
C PRO A 92 0.22 -18.32 5.97
N ASP A 93 0.47 -17.52 4.94
CA ASP A 93 0.96 -16.15 5.13
C ASP A 93 -0.13 -15.27 5.75
N ASP A 94 -1.39 -15.45 5.33
CA ASP A 94 -2.50 -14.72 5.90
C ASP A 94 -2.71 -15.09 7.36
N GLN A 95 -2.60 -16.38 7.69
CA GLN A 95 -2.75 -16.86 9.06
C GLN A 95 -1.69 -16.26 9.98
N LYS A 96 -0.45 -16.18 9.52
CA LYS A 96 0.62 -15.56 10.29
C LYS A 96 0.28 -14.12 10.64
N LEU A 97 -0.19 -13.36 9.65
CA LEU A 97 -0.52 -11.96 9.86
C LEU A 97 -1.70 -11.81 10.81
N MET A 98 -2.70 -12.67 10.67
CA MET A 98 -3.90 -12.63 11.52
C MET A 98 -3.60 -12.92 12.99
N ASN A 99 -2.50 -13.62 13.27
CA ASN A 99 -2.12 -13.99 14.64
C ASN A 99 -1.18 -12.99 15.30
N LEU A 100 -0.78 -11.93 14.59
CA LEU A 100 0.11 -10.91 15.12
C LEU A 100 -0.68 -9.78 15.78
N ASP A 101 0.00 -9.05 16.66
CA ASP A 101 -0.53 -7.83 17.23
C ASP A 101 -0.26 -6.71 16.21
N ILE A 102 -1.28 -6.37 15.43
CA ILE A 102 -1.14 -5.42 14.34
C ILE A 102 -0.74 -4.02 14.82
N THR A 103 -0.97 -3.71 16.10
CA THR A 103 -0.61 -2.39 16.64
C THR A 103 0.90 -2.20 16.75
N LYS A 104 1.67 -3.28 16.68
CA LYS A 104 3.14 -3.23 16.69
C LYS A 104 3.74 -3.22 15.30
N GLU A 105 2.90 -3.33 14.28
CA GLU A 105 3.34 -3.41 12.90
C GLU A 105 3.23 -2.05 12.22
N THR A 106 4.03 -1.86 11.18
CA THR A 106 3.97 -0.65 10.36
C THR A 106 3.71 -1.02 8.92
N VAL A 107 3.22 -0.07 8.15
CA VAL A 107 2.98 -0.26 6.73
C VAL A 107 3.89 0.66 5.93
N LYS A 108 4.43 0.14 4.85
CA LYS A 108 5.29 0.90 3.93
C LYS A 108 4.75 0.76 2.52
N ILE A 109 4.78 1.85 1.79
CA ILE A 109 4.39 1.87 0.39
C ILE A 109 5.64 1.91 -0.47
N GLN A 110 5.72 1.00 -1.42
CA GLN A 110 6.75 1.04 -2.44
C GLN A 110 6.09 1.27 -3.78
N VAL A 111 6.27 2.47 -4.34
CA VAL A 111 5.68 2.81 -5.63
C VAL A 111 6.48 2.13 -6.72
N THR A 112 5.78 1.45 -7.62
CA THR A 112 6.40 0.70 -8.71
C THR A 112 6.16 1.33 -10.07
N TYR A 113 5.22 2.29 -10.17
CA TYR A 113 4.87 2.89 -11.45
C TYR A 113 4.07 4.16 -11.21
N ILE A 114 4.40 5.22 -11.94
CA ILE A 114 3.63 6.46 -11.92
C ILE A 114 3.41 6.90 -13.36
N ALA A 115 2.16 7.20 -13.72
CA ALA A 115 1.80 7.80 -14.99
C ALA A 115 1.30 9.22 -14.74
N PHE A 116 1.83 10.16 -15.51
CA PHE A 116 1.51 11.58 -15.39
C PHE A 116 0.55 12.01 -16.49
N ASP A 117 -0.13 13.12 -16.26
CA ASP A 117 -1.09 13.67 -17.23
C ASP A 117 -0.45 14.08 -18.55
N ASN A 118 0.86 14.39 -18.54
CA ASN A 118 1.58 14.79 -19.77
C ASN A 118 2.07 13.59 -20.59
N GLY A 119 1.72 12.36 -20.19
CA GLY A 119 2.13 11.15 -20.89
C GLY A 119 3.43 10.55 -20.43
N GLU A 120 4.15 11.20 -19.52
CA GLU A 120 5.36 10.64 -18.95
C GLU A 120 5.03 9.49 -18.01
N VAL A 121 5.95 8.53 -17.92
CA VAL A 121 5.83 7.36 -17.05
C VAL A 121 7.15 7.15 -16.34
N ILE A 122 7.09 6.77 -15.06
CA ILE A 122 8.27 6.40 -14.30
C ILE A 122 8.07 4.99 -13.77
N SER A 123 9.10 4.15 -13.92
CA SER A 123 9.13 2.80 -13.39
C SER A 123 10.44 2.57 -12.64
N PRO A 124 10.50 1.56 -11.74
CA PRO A 124 11.73 1.29 -11.00
C PRO A 124 12.91 0.91 -11.90
N LYS A 125 12.62 0.38 -13.06
CA LYS A 125 13.67 -0.05 -13.99
C LYS A 125 14.31 1.12 -14.76
N GLY A 126 13.74 2.31 -14.63
CA GLY A 126 14.32 3.49 -15.26
C GLY A 126 14.28 3.50 -16.77
N LEU A 127 13.54 2.59 -17.37
CA LEU A 127 13.56 2.44 -18.83
C LEU A 127 12.87 3.59 -19.56
N ILE A 128 12.01 4.31 -18.85
CA ILE A 128 11.15 5.33 -19.47
C ILE A 128 11.44 6.72 -18.89
N GLU A 129 12.46 6.78 -18.10
CA GLU A 129 12.88 8.05 -17.51
C GLU A 129 13.47 8.99 -18.54
#